data_9ea3d7048daa0f8b8cf9cbea413452d7
#
_entry.id   9ea3d7048daa0f8b8cf9cbea413452d7
#
_cell.length_a   1.000
_cell.length_b   1.000
_cell.length_c   1.000
_cell.angle_alpha   90.00
_cell.angle_beta   90.00
_cell.angle_gamma   90.00
#
_symmetry.space_group_name_H-M   'P 1'
#
loop_
_entity.id
_entity.type
_entity.pdbx_description
1 polymer ?
#
loop_
_entity_poly.entity_id
_entity_poly.type
_entity_poly.pdbx_seq_one_letter_code
_entity_poly.pdbx_strand_id
1 'polypeptide(L)'
;CHVKLSPPPGSKAECVIINAVECEPYLTADHRLMLEHPEEILVGLQLIMKAVDVKKGYIGIENNKPDAIALMTEKAKDYEGIEIVPLKVKYPQGGEKQLIDAVIGRQVPAPPAIPINVGAVVQNVGTAYAIYQAVMKNKPLIDRIITVTGKSLQQPSNLLARLGTPFQQLIDECG
;
A
#
# COMPACT_ATOMS: atom_id res chain seq x y z
N CYS A 1 1.44 -0.80 12.20
CA CYS A 1 0.57 0.32 11.85
C CYS A 1 0.61 1.41 12.91
N HIS A 2 0.28 1.11 14.20
CA HIS A 2 0.16 2.12 15.26
C HIS A 2 1.42 3.00 15.44
N VAL A 3 2.62 2.45 15.33
CA VAL A 3 3.88 3.22 15.46
C VAL A 3 3.95 4.36 14.44
N LYS A 4 3.58 4.09 13.17
CA LYS A 4 3.58 5.12 12.11
C LYS A 4 2.45 6.14 12.27
N LEU A 5 1.36 5.77 12.94
CA LEU A 5 0.20 6.64 13.19
C LEU A 5 0.31 7.42 14.53
N SER A 6 1.36 7.15 15.30
CA SER A 6 1.67 7.86 16.55
C SER A 6 3.08 8.45 16.45
N PRO A 7 3.26 9.52 15.66
CA PRO A 7 4.59 10.11 15.46
C PRO A 7 5.20 10.57 16.78
N PRO A 8 6.52 10.54 16.90
CA PRO A 8 7.21 11.01 18.10
C PRO A 8 6.87 12.47 18.42
N PRO A 9 6.92 12.88 19.71
CA PRO A 9 6.73 14.28 20.09
C PRO A 9 7.63 15.21 19.29
N GLY A 10 7.06 16.31 18.79
CA GLY A 10 7.78 17.28 17.95
C GLY A 10 7.86 16.92 16.47
N SER A 11 7.44 15.74 16.05
CA SER A 11 7.29 15.38 14.64
C SER A 11 5.89 15.71 14.16
N LYS A 12 5.76 16.17 12.90
CA LYS A 12 4.48 16.48 12.28
C LYS A 12 4.38 15.79 10.93
N ALA A 13 3.29 15.03 10.73
CA ALA A 13 2.94 14.54 9.41
C ALA A 13 2.43 15.70 8.53
N GLU A 14 2.74 15.69 7.26
CA GLU A 14 2.25 16.63 6.24
C GLU A 14 1.45 15.92 5.16
N CYS A 15 1.75 14.64 4.93
CA CYS A 15 1.03 13.81 3.97
C CYS A 15 1.10 12.32 4.35
N VAL A 16 0.16 11.56 3.76
CA VAL A 16 0.18 10.09 3.75
C VAL A 16 0.50 9.61 2.34
N ILE A 17 1.36 8.61 2.22
CA ILE A 17 1.67 7.96 0.95
C ILE A 17 1.29 6.48 1.06
N ILE A 18 0.39 6.03 0.21
CA ILE A 18 0.10 4.61 0.04
C ILE A 18 1.07 4.04 -0.99
N ASN A 19 1.82 3.05 -0.55
CA ASN A 19 2.71 2.28 -1.38
C ASN A 19 1.92 1.17 -2.08
N ALA A 20 1.60 1.39 -3.35
CA ALA A 20 1.04 0.41 -4.27
C ALA A 20 2.03 0.08 -5.40
N VAL A 21 3.32 0.28 -5.12
CA VAL A 21 4.44 -0.03 -6.00
C VAL A 21 4.89 -1.45 -5.72
N GLU A 22 4.36 -2.38 -6.48
CA GLU A 22 4.65 -3.81 -6.40
C GLU A 22 5.82 -4.13 -7.32
N CYS A 23 7.04 -3.69 -6.92
CA CYS A 23 8.24 -3.72 -7.76
C CYS A 23 8.94 -5.09 -7.80
N GLU A 24 8.60 -6.02 -6.91
CA GLU A 24 9.16 -7.36 -6.94
C GLU A 24 8.59 -8.16 -8.14
N PRO A 25 9.42 -8.84 -8.93
CA PRO A 25 8.96 -9.63 -10.06
C PRO A 25 7.92 -10.71 -9.65
N TYR A 26 6.91 -10.88 -10.50
CA TYR A 26 5.83 -11.86 -10.35
C TYR A 26 4.83 -11.63 -9.21
N LEU A 27 5.01 -10.61 -8.37
CA LEU A 27 3.99 -10.25 -7.38
C LEU A 27 2.84 -9.51 -8.06
N THR A 28 1.60 -9.85 -7.69
CA THR A 28 0.37 -9.28 -8.26
C THR A 28 -0.74 -9.08 -7.24
N ALA A 29 -0.48 -9.35 -5.96
CA ALA A 29 -1.47 -9.24 -4.89
C ALA A 29 -1.99 -7.81 -4.71
N ASP A 30 -1.09 -6.82 -4.68
CA ASP A 30 -1.45 -5.41 -4.51
C ASP A 30 -2.15 -4.86 -5.77
N HIS A 31 -1.73 -5.28 -6.97
CA HIS A 31 -2.40 -4.94 -8.22
C HIS A 31 -3.86 -5.44 -8.24
N ARG A 32 -4.08 -6.72 -7.94
CA ARG A 32 -5.44 -7.29 -7.86
C ARG A 32 -6.29 -6.60 -6.81
N LEU A 33 -5.71 -6.30 -5.65
CA LEU A 33 -6.41 -5.61 -4.58
C LEU A 33 -6.93 -4.23 -5.02
N MET A 34 -6.14 -3.48 -5.77
CA MET A 34 -6.56 -2.18 -6.31
C MET A 34 -7.71 -2.31 -7.31
N LEU A 35 -7.73 -3.38 -8.12
CA LEU A 35 -8.80 -3.61 -9.09
C LEU A 35 -10.10 -4.09 -8.45
N GLU A 36 -10.02 -4.89 -7.38
CA GLU A 36 -11.17 -5.50 -6.73
C GLU A 36 -11.76 -4.63 -5.61
N HIS A 37 -10.94 -3.83 -4.93
CA HIS A 37 -11.31 -3.05 -3.74
C HIS A 37 -10.84 -1.59 -3.77
N PRO A 38 -11.03 -0.85 -4.88
CA PRO A 38 -10.50 0.50 -5.01
C PRO A 38 -11.07 1.48 -3.98
N GLU A 39 -12.38 1.44 -3.74
CA GLU A 39 -13.05 2.35 -2.81
C GLU A 39 -12.65 2.10 -1.37
N GLU A 40 -12.51 0.83 -0.99
CA GLU A 40 -12.08 0.44 0.35
C GLU A 40 -10.66 0.91 0.66
N ILE A 41 -9.78 0.91 -0.35
CA ILE A 41 -8.42 1.43 -0.24
C ILE A 41 -8.45 2.95 -0.05
N LEU A 42 -9.27 3.66 -0.82
CA LEU A 42 -9.41 5.12 -0.74
C LEU A 42 -9.96 5.55 0.63
N VAL A 43 -10.99 4.88 1.12
CA VAL A 43 -11.51 5.09 2.48
C VAL A 43 -10.44 4.78 3.53
N GLY A 44 -9.71 3.68 3.37
CA GLY A 44 -8.58 3.34 4.24
C GLY A 44 -7.52 4.44 4.30
N LEU A 45 -7.18 5.04 3.15
CA LEU A 45 -6.28 6.20 3.10
C LEU A 45 -6.86 7.41 3.83
N GLN A 46 -8.16 7.74 3.65
CA GLN A 46 -8.81 8.83 4.38
C GLN A 46 -8.77 8.60 5.90
N LEU A 47 -8.99 7.37 6.36
CA LEU A 47 -8.90 7.02 7.78
C LEU A 47 -7.48 7.25 8.32
N ILE A 48 -6.44 6.90 7.54
CA ILE A 48 -5.05 7.16 7.90
C ILE A 48 -4.78 8.66 7.93
N MET A 49 -5.21 9.41 6.91
CA MET A 49 -5.06 10.88 6.84
C MET A 49 -5.70 11.55 8.07
N LYS A 50 -6.90 11.11 8.44
CA LYS A 50 -7.60 11.60 9.63
C LYS A 50 -6.85 11.27 10.92
N ALA A 51 -6.27 10.07 11.02
CA ALA A 51 -5.55 9.64 12.23
C ALA A 51 -4.26 10.44 12.48
N VAL A 52 -3.61 10.95 11.42
CA VAL A 52 -2.39 11.76 11.53
C VAL A 52 -2.62 13.25 11.26
N ASP A 53 -3.88 13.67 11.16
CA ASP A 53 -4.34 15.05 10.97
C ASP A 53 -3.71 15.72 9.74
N VAL A 54 -3.78 15.07 8.57
CA VAL A 54 -3.30 15.62 7.30
C VAL A 54 -4.41 15.68 6.26
N LYS A 55 -4.25 16.58 5.29
CA LYS A 55 -5.22 16.78 4.20
C LYS A 55 -4.72 16.28 2.84
N LYS A 56 -3.49 15.77 2.76
CA LYS A 56 -2.90 15.26 1.52
C LYS A 56 -2.59 13.79 1.63
N GLY A 57 -3.10 13.02 0.66
CA GLY A 57 -2.85 11.60 0.50
C GLY A 57 -2.41 11.30 -0.92
N TYR A 58 -1.42 10.43 -1.08
CA TYR A 58 -0.91 9.98 -2.38
C TYR A 58 -0.99 8.47 -2.47
N ILE A 59 -1.27 7.95 -3.66
CA ILE A 59 -1.13 6.51 -3.95
C ILE A 59 -0.15 6.37 -5.10
N GLY A 60 1.04 5.84 -4.82
CA GLY A 60 2.06 5.57 -5.84
C GLY A 60 1.80 4.22 -6.52
N ILE A 61 1.65 4.21 -7.85
CA ILE A 61 1.39 3.01 -8.66
C ILE A 61 2.38 2.99 -9.82
N GLU A 62 3.00 1.83 -10.11
CA GLU A 62 3.87 1.70 -11.28
C GLU A 62 3.10 1.80 -12.60
N ASN A 63 3.70 2.46 -13.59
CA ASN A 63 3.08 2.73 -14.90
C ASN A 63 2.91 1.49 -15.79
N ASN A 64 3.39 0.31 -15.36
CA ASN A 64 3.08 -0.98 -15.97
C ASN A 64 1.71 -1.55 -15.53
N LYS A 65 0.95 -0.82 -14.71
CA LYS A 65 -0.40 -1.16 -14.23
C LYS A 65 -1.41 -0.07 -14.67
N PRO A 66 -1.59 0.14 -16.00
CA PRO A 66 -2.43 1.22 -16.52
C PRO A 66 -3.91 1.07 -16.15
N ASP A 67 -4.40 -0.15 -16.01
CA ASP A 67 -5.75 -0.50 -15.57
C ASP A 67 -6.01 -0.03 -14.13
N ALA A 68 -5.10 -0.34 -13.21
CA ALA A 68 -5.20 0.11 -11.82
C ALA A 68 -5.07 1.64 -11.70
N ILE A 69 -4.15 2.26 -12.46
CA ILE A 69 -4.02 3.72 -12.48
C ILE A 69 -5.32 4.38 -12.95
N ALA A 70 -5.90 3.90 -14.06
CA ALA A 70 -7.14 4.45 -14.60
C ALA A 70 -8.30 4.32 -13.59
N LEU A 71 -8.50 3.12 -13.04
CA LEU A 71 -9.56 2.86 -12.08
C LEU A 71 -9.39 3.67 -10.80
N MET A 72 -8.20 3.66 -10.19
CA MET A 72 -7.94 4.40 -8.96
C MET A 72 -8.05 5.91 -9.16
N THR A 73 -7.62 6.44 -10.33
CA THR A 73 -7.77 7.86 -10.66
C THR A 73 -9.24 8.25 -10.81
N GLU A 74 -10.04 7.40 -11.45
CA GLU A 74 -11.47 7.65 -11.60
C GLU A 74 -12.17 7.68 -10.25
N LYS A 75 -11.92 6.68 -9.42
CA LYS A 75 -12.52 6.57 -8.08
C LYS A 75 -12.02 7.65 -7.11
N ALA A 76 -10.77 8.09 -7.23
CA ALA A 76 -10.20 9.13 -6.36
C ALA A 76 -10.86 10.51 -6.54
N LYS A 77 -11.58 10.75 -7.64
CA LYS A 77 -12.30 12.03 -7.86
C LYS A 77 -13.30 12.37 -6.76
N ASP A 78 -13.88 11.35 -6.13
CA ASP A 78 -14.87 11.50 -5.06
C ASP A 78 -14.22 11.71 -3.68
N TYR A 79 -12.89 11.74 -3.61
CA TYR A 79 -12.13 11.79 -2.34
C TYR A 79 -11.18 13.00 -2.32
N GLU A 80 -11.59 14.04 -1.60
CA GLU A 80 -10.81 15.29 -1.51
C GLU A 80 -9.40 15.03 -0.94
N GLY A 81 -8.40 15.66 -1.55
CA GLY A 81 -7.01 15.61 -1.10
C GLY A 81 -6.24 14.34 -1.45
N ILE A 82 -6.84 13.41 -2.21
CA ILE A 82 -6.18 12.19 -2.68
C ILE A 82 -5.71 12.34 -4.13
N GLU A 83 -4.46 11.98 -4.39
CA GLU A 83 -3.84 12.03 -5.71
C GLU A 83 -3.21 10.66 -6.06
N ILE A 84 -3.45 10.19 -7.28
CA ILE A 84 -2.81 9.00 -7.83
C ILE A 84 -1.56 9.42 -8.58
N VAL A 85 -0.41 8.83 -8.20
CA VAL A 85 0.90 9.18 -8.76
C VAL A 85 1.46 8.02 -9.57
N PRO A 86 1.40 8.09 -10.91
CA PRO A 86 2.04 7.10 -11.76
C PRO A 86 3.56 7.18 -11.66
N LEU A 87 4.21 6.05 -11.37
CA LEU A 87 5.65 5.96 -11.16
C LEU A 87 6.31 5.09 -12.24
N LYS A 88 7.55 5.43 -12.59
CA LYS A 88 8.34 4.61 -13.52
C LYS A 88 8.66 3.25 -12.89
N VAL A 89 8.58 2.20 -13.69
CA VAL A 89 9.05 0.86 -13.29
C VAL A 89 10.56 0.90 -13.07
N LYS A 90 10.96 0.76 -11.83
CA LYS A 90 12.36 0.68 -11.40
C LYS A 90 12.45 -0.17 -10.13
N TYR A 91 13.51 -0.95 -10.01
CA TYR A 91 13.79 -1.66 -8.76
C TYR A 91 14.88 -0.91 -7.98
N PRO A 92 14.68 -0.61 -6.68
CA PRO A 92 13.53 -0.89 -5.83
C PRO A 92 12.60 0.34 -5.66
N GLN A 93 11.79 0.69 -6.64
CA GLN A 93 10.87 1.86 -6.61
C GLN A 93 9.88 1.79 -5.44
N GLY A 94 9.49 0.58 -5.00
CA GLY A 94 8.65 0.35 -3.81
C GLY A 94 9.39 0.49 -2.48
N GLY A 95 10.69 0.72 -2.48
CA GLY A 95 11.43 1.05 -1.28
C GLY A 95 10.90 2.35 -0.66
N GLU A 96 10.64 2.37 0.65
CA GLU A 96 9.94 3.49 1.31
C GLU A 96 10.60 4.85 1.06
N LYS A 97 11.93 4.93 1.12
CA LYS A 97 12.67 6.18 0.89
C LYS A 97 12.66 6.61 -0.58
N GLN A 98 12.79 5.67 -1.50
CA GLN A 98 12.72 5.90 -2.94
C GLN A 98 11.31 6.36 -3.35
N LEU A 99 10.27 5.75 -2.78
CA LEU A 99 8.89 6.16 -3.00
C LEU A 99 8.64 7.60 -2.56
N ILE A 100 9.11 7.98 -1.36
CA ILE A 100 8.95 9.33 -0.84
C ILE A 100 9.60 10.36 -1.77
N ASP A 101 10.83 10.11 -2.21
CA ASP A 101 11.55 10.99 -3.14
C ASP A 101 10.79 11.10 -4.49
N ALA A 102 10.31 9.97 -5.02
CA ALA A 102 9.58 9.96 -6.28
C ALA A 102 8.21 10.66 -6.22
N VAL A 103 7.51 10.61 -5.08
CA VAL A 103 6.15 11.16 -4.93
C VAL A 103 6.15 12.63 -4.51
N ILE A 104 6.98 13.00 -3.53
CA ILE A 104 6.97 14.36 -2.96
C ILE A 104 8.30 15.12 -3.11
N GLY A 105 9.32 14.53 -3.77
CA GLY A 105 10.60 15.17 -4.03
C GLY A 105 11.44 15.43 -2.77
N ARG A 106 11.22 14.66 -1.69
CA ARG A 106 11.92 14.81 -0.43
C ARG A 106 12.80 13.60 -0.12
N GLN A 107 14.03 13.83 0.23
CA GLN A 107 14.98 12.76 0.56
C GLN A 107 15.02 12.51 2.06
N VAL A 108 14.68 11.30 2.47
CA VAL A 108 14.84 10.87 3.87
C VAL A 108 16.33 10.69 4.15
N PRO A 109 16.92 11.43 5.11
CA PRO A 109 18.35 11.33 5.41
C PRO A 109 18.80 9.92 5.82
N ALA A 110 20.10 9.73 5.93
CA ALA A 110 20.67 8.49 6.45
C ALA A 110 20.16 8.18 7.87
N PRO A 111 20.15 6.90 8.29
CA PRO A 111 19.77 6.55 9.65
C PRO A 111 20.52 7.40 10.71
N PRO A 112 19.83 7.80 11.79
CA PRO A 112 18.55 7.26 12.28
C PRO A 112 17.28 7.92 11.71
N ALA A 113 17.37 8.72 10.64
CA ALA A 113 16.21 9.39 10.08
C ALA A 113 15.19 8.41 9.47
N ILE A 114 13.92 8.72 9.70
CA ILE A 114 12.74 7.93 9.28
C ILE A 114 11.80 8.83 8.47
N PRO A 115 10.82 8.28 7.73
CA PRO A 115 9.91 9.03 6.86
C PRO A 115 9.26 10.25 7.49
N ILE A 116 8.87 10.18 8.75
CA ILE A 116 8.24 11.31 9.44
C ILE A 116 9.15 12.54 9.55
N ASN A 117 10.48 12.38 9.50
CA ASN A 117 11.43 13.51 9.51
C ASN A 117 11.31 14.40 8.26
N VAL A 118 10.70 13.89 7.21
CA VAL A 118 10.37 14.65 5.99
C VAL A 118 8.85 14.85 5.82
N GLY A 119 8.07 14.67 6.91
CA GLY A 119 6.63 14.90 6.93
C GLY A 119 5.79 13.78 6.29
N ALA A 120 6.37 12.64 5.95
CA ALA A 120 5.68 11.56 5.28
C ALA A 120 5.30 10.41 6.22
N VAL A 121 4.08 9.91 6.08
CA VAL A 121 3.63 8.63 6.66
C VAL A 121 3.34 7.67 5.53
N VAL A 122 4.08 6.56 5.47
CA VAL A 122 3.95 5.57 4.37
C VAL A 122 3.30 4.29 4.88
N GLN A 123 2.30 3.81 4.16
CA GLN A 123 1.63 2.53 4.40
C GLN A 123 1.49 1.74 3.09
N ASN A 124 1.49 0.41 3.16
CA ASN A 124 1.20 -0.44 2.00
C ASN A 124 -0.30 -0.41 1.66
N VAL A 125 -0.64 -0.59 0.40
CA VAL A 125 -2.04 -0.60 -0.08
C VAL A 125 -2.91 -1.65 0.61
N GLY A 126 -2.41 -2.85 0.84
CA GLY A 126 -3.13 -3.88 1.61
C GLY A 126 -3.29 -3.51 3.10
N THR A 127 -2.44 -2.63 3.64
CA THR A 127 -2.62 -2.10 5.00
C THR A 127 -3.74 -1.06 5.03
N ALA A 128 -3.86 -0.21 4.00
CA ALA A 128 -4.99 0.73 3.88
C ALA A 128 -6.32 -0.05 3.80
N TYR A 129 -6.38 -1.09 2.98
CA TYR A 129 -7.54 -1.99 2.91
C TYR A 129 -7.88 -2.63 4.27
N ALA A 130 -6.87 -3.15 4.98
CA ALA A 130 -7.08 -3.75 6.30
C ALA A 130 -7.58 -2.73 7.35
N ILE A 131 -7.13 -1.47 7.27
CA ILE A 131 -7.63 -0.39 8.14
C ILE A 131 -9.10 -0.11 7.84
N TYR A 132 -9.48 -0.04 6.56
CA TYR A 132 -10.89 0.04 6.18
C TYR A 132 -11.71 -1.10 6.80
N GLN A 133 -11.26 -2.34 6.64
CA GLN A 133 -11.96 -3.50 7.20
C GLN A 133 -12.09 -3.42 8.73
N ALA A 134 -11.03 -3.02 9.41
CA ALA A 134 -11.05 -2.90 10.87
C ALA A 134 -12.02 -1.83 11.37
N VAL A 135 -12.01 -0.64 10.75
CA VAL A 135 -12.81 0.51 11.20
C VAL A 135 -14.25 0.44 10.71
N MET A 136 -14.45 0.11 9.42
CA MET A 136 -15.77 0.16 8.79
C MET A 136 -16.54 -1.17 8.88
N LYS A 137 -15.84 -2.29 9.03
CA LYS A 137 -16.44 -3.64 9.06
C LYS A 137 -16.22 -4.38 10.38
N ASN A 138 -15.52 -3.75 11.34
CA ASN A 138 -15.15 -4.38 12.61
C ASN A 138 -14.43 -5.74 12.43
N LYS A 139 -13.71 -5.89 11.31
CA LYS A 139 -12.95 -7.10 10.98
C LYS A 139 -11.47 -6.89 11.32
N PRO A 140 -10.92 -7.62 12.29
CA PRO A 140 -9.49 -7.54 12.60
C PRO A 140 -8.65 -8.12 11.46
N LEU A 141 -7.36 -7.75 11.40
CA LEU A 141 -6.42 -8.31 10.45
C LEU A 141 -6.09 -9.76 10.82
N ILE A 142 -6.83 -10.70 10.26
CA ILE A 142 -6.69 -12.15 10.47
C ILE A 142 -6.36 -12.90 9.18
N ASP A 143 -6.43 -12.24 8.05
CA ASP A 143 -6.10 -12.77 6.73
C ASP A 143 -5.37 -11.73 5.88
N ARG A 144 -4.69 -12.20 4.85
CA ARG A 144 -3.93 -11.36 3.95
C ARG A 144 -3.98 -11.92 2.53
N ILE A 145 -4.08 -11.06 1.52
CA ILE A 145 -3.86 -11.46 0.13
C ILE A 145 -2.36 -11.57 -0.09
N ILE A 146 -1.93 -12.71 -0.62
CA ILE A 146 -0.54 -13.02 -0.92
C ILE A 146 -0.42 -13.63 -2.32
N THR A 147 0.66 -13.35 -3.01
CA THR A 147 1.01 -14.02 -4.26
C THR A 147 1.79 -15.29 -3.97
N VAL A 148 1.34 -16.42 -4.49
CA VAL A 148 2.07 -17.69 -4.50
C VAL A 148 2.47 -17.96 -5.94
N THR A 149 3.78 -17.93 -6.23
CA THR A 149 4.31 -18.04 -7.59
C THR A 149 5.64 -18.79 -7.62
N GLY A 150 5.96 -19.37 -8.75
CA GLY A 150 7.20 -20.11 -8.98
C GLY A 150 7.10 -21.01 -10.20
N LYS A 151 8.25 -21.37 -10.77
CA LYS A 151 8.31 -22.19 -11.99
C LYS A 151 7.78 -23.62 -11.81
N SER A 152 7.76 -24.09 -10.57
CA SER A 152 7.31 -25.45 -10.22
C SER A 152 5.84 -25.54 -9.84
N LEU A 153 5.12 -24.43 -9.80
CA LEU A 153 3.69 -24.40 -9.49
C LEU A 153 2.88 -24.57 -10.77
N GLN A 154 1.81 -25.36 -10.70
CA GLN A 154 0.92 -25.57 -11.84
C GLN A 154 0.00 -24.35 -12.07
N GLN A 155 -0.48 -23.74 -10.99
CA GLN A 155 -1.41 -22.60 -11.04
C GLN A 155 -0.97 -21.48 -10.07
N PRO A 156 0.07 -20.70 -10.42
CA PRO A 156 0.43 -19.53 -9.64
C PRO A 156 -0.77 -18.62 -9.40
N SER A 157 -1.03 -18.22 -8.15
CA SER A 157 -2.27 -17.55 -7.76
C SER A 157 -2.07 -16.51 -6.67
N ASN A 158 -3.00 -15.57 -6.57
CA ASN A 158 -3.17 -14.73 -5.39
C ASN A 158 -4.19 -15.41 -4.46
N LEU A 159 -3.78 -15.68 -3.24
CA LEU A 159 -4.60 -16.38 -2.25
C LEU A 159 -4.95 -15.46 -1.08
N LEU A 160 -6.19 -15.53 -0.61
CA LEU A 160 -6.59 -14.95 0.68
C LEU A 160 -6.25 -15.94 1.79
N ALA A 161 -5.07 -15.79 2.36
CA ALA A 161 -4.54 -16.71 3.37
C ALA A 161 -4.77 -16.19 4.79
N ARG A 162 -5.16 -17.08 5.71
CA ARG A 162 -5.21 -16.80 7.14
C ARG A 162 -3.81 -16.63 7.71
N LEU A 163 -3.64 -15.71 8.64
CA LEU A 163 -2.39 -15.61 9.39
C LEU A 163 -2.12 -16.92 10.13
N GLY A 164 -0.92 -17.47 9.95
CA GLY A 164 -0.52 -18.77 10.49
C GLY A 164 -0.72 -19.97 9.55
N THR A 165 -1.27 -19.77 8.35
CA THR A 165 -1.33 -20.85 7.34
C THR A 165 0.10 -21.29 6.97
N PRO A 166 0.41 -22.60 7.04
CA PRO A 166 1.71 -23.14 6.64
C PRO A 166 2.01 -22.88 5.15
N PHE A 167 3.24 -22.58 4.80
CA PHE A 167 3.65 -22.39 3.39
C PHE A 167 3.35 -23.61 2.52
N GLN A 168 3.51 -24.83 3.07
CA GLN A 168 3.21 -26.06 2.33
C GLN A 168 1.76 -26.09 1.86
N GLN A 169 0.81 -25.72 2.72
CA GLN A 169 -0.61 -25.69 2.35
C GLN A 169 -0.88 -24.68 1.21
N LEU A 170 -0.19 -23.55 1.19
CA LEU A 170 -0.32 -22.56 0.13
C LEU A 170 0.27 -23.05 -1.21
N ILE A 171 1.37 -23.82 -1.12
CA ILE A 171 1.99 -24.46 -2.28
C ILE A 171 1.07 -25.54 -2.83
N ASP A 172 0.55 -26.40 -1.98
CA ASP A 172 -0.35 -27.51 -2.36
C ASP A 172 -1.63 -26.99 -3.03
N GLU A 173 -2.14 -25.82 -2.61
CA GLU A 173 -3.29 -25.17 -3.25
C GLU A 173 -2.99 -24.70 -4.66
N CYS A 174 -1.73 -24.38 -4.95
CA CYS A 174 -1.28 -23.93 -6.28
C CYS A 174 -0.75 -25.06 -7.18
N GLY A 175 -0.65 -26.31 -6.69
CA GLY A 175 -0.24 -27.51 -7.42
C GLY A 175 1.24 -27.72 -7.56
#